data_f05c6cee41810ef596f986b63400766f
#
_entry.id   f05c6cee41810ef596f986b63400766f
#
_cell.length_a   1.000
_cell.length_b   1.000
_cell.length_c   1.000
_cell.angle_alpha   90.00
_cell.angle_beta   90.00
_cell.angle_gamma   90.00
#
_symmetry.space_group_name_H-M   'P 1'
#
loop_
_entity.id
_entity.type
_entity.pdbx_description
1 polymer ?
#
loop_
_entity_poly.entity_id
_entity_poly.type
_entity_poly.pdbx_seq_one_letter_code
_entity_poly.pdbx_strand_id
1 'polypeptide(L)'
;MKENQLIQLVEEMTIDEKINQLLQLAAAFYSDKAEEKTGPMSELGLSQETIDTAGTTLGVSGANEAKRVQKEYMQNHRLNIPTLLMADIIHGFRTIFPIPLALGSTWDEAAVEKMAEISAKEAAVSGLHVTFSPMVDLVRDPRWGRVMESTGEDPLLNSRLAAAMVRGYQGENLREDNWRVAACVKHFAAYGGALAGRDYNTVDMSERQLREMYLPGYKAGLDAGAKLVMTSFNTVDGIPATGNQWLFRDVLRNEFGFEGVVISDWGAIKELIPHGVAKDEKQAAELAIKAGVDIEMMTTCYPDYLKELLEEGRIAETLIDEAVMRILKLKNELGLFENPYRGADEQAEAEVILSKEHREIAKKIAQKSMVLLKNENILPFTPQEKIALVGPGAQSQDILGAWSWQGKKEEAISLVAGAQKLTTNLLVAQEPFDYFEPTAAAIEEALTLASQADKVVVALGETDWMSGEAASRSDIRLPEKQLAVVAQIIEKNPNVVVTVYSGRPLDLQEIDVAK
;
A
#
# COMPACT_ATOMS: atom_id res chain seq x y z
N MET A 1 -22.06 -10.22 18.19
CA MET A 1 -23.18 -9.52 18.89
C MET A 1 -24.34 -9.31 17.92
N LYS A 2 -25.59 -9.11 18.44
CA LYS A 2 -26.75 -8.70 17.63
C LYS A 2 -26.77 -7.16 17.49
N GLU A 3 -27.44 -6.63 16.48
CA GLU A 3 -27.48 -5.19 16.22
C GLU A 3 -28.00 -4.35 17.40
N ASN A 4 -29.05 -4.83 18.09
CA ASN A 4 -29.57 -4.16 19.28
C ASN A 4 -28.56 -4.09 20.44
N GLN A 5 -27.63 -5.04 20.53
CA GLN A 5 -26.55 -5.01 21.53
C GLN A 5 -25.47 -3.98 21.17
N LEU A 6 -25.22 -3.77 19.86
CA LEU A 6 -24.32 -2.70 19.41
C LEU A 6 -24.92 -1.31 19.67
N ILE A 7 -26.24 -1.16 19.44
CA ILE A 7 -26.96 0.09 19.76
C ILE A 7 -26.84 0.39 21.26
N GLN A 8 -27.14 -0.60 22.11
CA GLN A 8 -27.01 -0.45 23.56
C GLN A 8 -25.59 -0.08 23.97
N LEU A 9 -24.57 -0.68 23.33
CA LEU A 9 -23.18 -0.36 23.61
C LEU A 9 -22.84 1.11 23.29
N VAL A 10 -23.35 1.65 22.17
CA VAL A 10 -23.20 3.08 21.84
C VAL A 10 -23.89 3.97 22.87
N GLU A 11 -25.09 3.58 23.35
CA GLU A 11 -25.82 4.33 24.38
C GLU A 11 -25.09 4.32 25.75
N GLU A 12 -24.34 3.26 26.07
CA GLU A 12 -23.55 3.14 27.30
C GLU A 12 -22.23 3.92 27.27
N MET A 13 -21.76 4.32 26.09
CA MET A 13 -20.52 5.08 25.91
C MET A 13 -20.70 6.54 26.32
N THR A 14 -19.70 7.09 27.01
CA THR A 14 -19.56 8.54 27.18
C THR A 14 -19.19 9.19 25.86
N ILE A 15 -19.39 10.50 25.74
CA ILE A 15 -19.03 11.23 24.52
C ILE A 15 -17.52 11.15 24.24
N ASP A 16 -16.68 11.16 25.25
CA ASP A 16 -15.24 11.04 25.10
C ASP A 16 -14.85 9.62 24.61
N GLU A 17 -15.49 8.56 25.13
CA GLU A 17 -15.30 7.20 24.65
C GLU A 17 -15.76 7.03 23.20
N LYS A 18 -16.88 7.66 22.80
CA LYS A 18 -17.34 7.67 21.41
C LYS A 18 -16.31 8.33 20.49
N ILE A 19 -15.83 9.52 20.85
CA ILE A 19 -14.85 10.28 20.06
C ILE A 19 -13.54 9.50 19.94
N ASN A 20 -13.04 8.91 21.03
CA ASN A 20 -11.80 8.13 21.01
C ASN A 20 -11.90 6.85 20.14
N GLN A 21 -13.10 6.27 19.97
CA GLN A 21 -13.30 5.18 18.99
C GLN A 21 -13.04 5.63 17.55
N LEU A 22 -13.14 6.92 17.25
CA LEU A 22 -12.88 7.49 15.93
C LEU A 22 -11.39 7.78 15.67
N LEU A 23 -10.49 7.39 16.58
CA LEU A 23 -9.06 7.70 16.49
C LEU A 23 -8.24 6.46 16.12
N GLN A 24 -7.26 6.64 15.24
CA GLN A 24 -6.21 5.67 14.95
C GLN A 24 -4.86 6.17 15.42
N LEU A 25 -4.15 5.35 16.20
CA LEU A 25 -2.81 5.62 16.69
C LEU A 25 -1.82 4.56 16.24
N ALA A 26 -0.56 4.94 16.02
CA ALA A 26 0.50 3.99 15.67
C ALA A 26 0.86 3.08 16.85
N ALA A 27 1.33 1.87 16.52
CA ALA A 27 1.76 0.85 17.48
C ALA A 27 2.79 1.35 18.53
N ALA A 28 3.62 2.31 18.15
CA ALA A 28 4.62 2.92 19.05
C ALA A 28 4.01 3.54 20.31
N PHE A 29 2.75 4.00 20.30
CA PHE A 29 2.06 4.48 21.49
C PHE A 29 1.82 3.39 22.55
N TYR A 30 1.80 2.14 22.13
CA TYR A 30 1.60 0.95 22.98
C TYR A 30 2.91 0.22 23.27
N SER A 31 4.07 0.81 22.91
CA SER A 31 5.38 0.26 23.20
C SER A 31 5.82 0.53 24.63
N ASP A 32 6.46 -0.45 25.27
CA ASP A 32 7.10 -0.29 26.58
C ASP A 32 8.40 0.53 26.51
N LYS A 33 8.92 0.79 25.31
CA LYS A 33 10.15 1.53 25.09
C LYS A 33 9.89 3.03 25.12
N ALA A 34 10.43 3.71 26.14
CA ALA A 34 10.31 5.17 26.29
C ALA A 34 10.85 5.94 25.08
N GLU A 35 11.87 5.39 24.39
CA GLU A 35 12.49 5.99 23.21
C GLU A 35 11.54 6.07 22.01
N GLU A 36 10.57 5.17 21.90
CA GLU A 36 9.58 5.16 20.82
C GLU A 36 8.45 6.17 21.02
N LYS A 37 8.32 6.76 22.22
CA LYS A 37 7.31 7.75 22.59
C LYS A 37 7.82 9.21 22.51
N THR A 38 8.98 9.45 21.89
CA THR A 38 9.61 10.77 21.76
C THR A 38 9.48 11.33 20.33
N GLY A 39 9.84 12.59 20.14
CA GLY A 39 9.79 13.25 18.82
C GLY A 39 8.36 13.52 18.35
N PRO A 40 8.03 13.31 17.07
CA PRO A 40 6.72 13.61 16.50
C PRO A 40 5.54 12.99 17.24
N MET A 41 5.74 11.85 17.90
CA MET A 41 4.73 11.19 18.71
C MET A 41 4.37 11.99 19.97
N SER A 42 5.34 12.65 20.60
CA SER A 42 5.10 13.50 21.77
C SER A 42 4.41 14.83 21.41
N GLU A 43 4.54 15.26 20.15
CA GLU A 43 3.91 16.49 19.66
C GLU A 43 2.39 16.39 19.54
N LEU A 44 1.84 15.16 19.47
CA LEU A 44 0.39 14.95 19.47
C LEU A 44 -0.29 15.29 20.80
N GLY A 45 0.46 15.38 21.91
CA GLY A 45 -0.05 15.83 23.21
C GLY A 45 -1.16 14.95 23.81
N LEU A 46 -1.25 13.68 23.41
CA LEU A 46 -2.32 12.76 23.80
C LEU A 46 -2.27 12.41 25.29
N SER A 47 -3.44 12.40 25.94
CA SER A 47 -3.59 11.86 27.28
C SER A 47 -3.48 10.34 27.29
N GLN A 48 -3.10 9.75 28.43
CA GLN A 48 -3.08 8.29 28.56
C GLN A 48 -4.49 7.70 28.36
N GLU A 49 -5.53 8.39 28.82
CA GLU A 49 -6.92 7.98 28.62
C GLU A 49 -7.29 7.90 27.13
N THR A 50 -6.88 8.88 26.32
CA THR A 50 -7.09 8.86 24.87
C THR A 50 -6.37 7.68 24.21
N ILE A 51 -5.12 7.42 24.61
CA ILE A 51 -4.35 6.27 24.10
C ILE A 51 -5.04 4.96 24.47
N ASP A 52 -5.45 4.80 25.72
CA ASP A 52 -6.09 3.58 26.25
C ASP A 52 -7.45 3.29 25.61
N THR A 53 -8.09 4.28 24.99
CA THR A 53 -9.44 4.16 24.41
C THR A 53 -9.51 4.41 22.91
N ALA A 54 -8.38 4.69 22.23
CA ALA A 54 -8.34 4.86 20.78
C ALA A 54 -8.82 3.60 20.05
N GLY A 55 -9.82 3.76 19.17
CA GLY A 55 -10.56 2.64 18.59
C GLY A 55 -9.76 1.72 17.67
N THR A 56 -8.65 2.22 17.10
CA THR A 56 -7.86 1.50 16.10
C THR A 56 -6.35 1.74 16.26
N THR A 57 -5.54 0.74 15.88
CA THR A 57 -4.09 0.78 16.01
C THR A 57 -3.42 0.43 14.68
N LEU A 58 -2.46 1.26 14.26
CA LEU A 58 -1.70 1.09 13.01
C LEU A 58 -0.32 0.46 13.28
N GLY A 59 0.04 -0.55 12.47
CA GLY A 59 1.41 -1.01 12.32
C GLY A 59 1.89 -2.01 13.38
N VAL A 60 0.98 -2.61 14.16
CA VAL A 60 1.32 -3.77 15.01
C VAL A 60 1.73 -4.94 14.13
N SER A 61 2.81 -5.63 14.46
CA SER A 61 3.32 -6.78 13.71
C SER A 61 3.80 -7.91 14.62
N GLY A 62 3.32 -9.11 14.32
CA GLY A 62 3.64 -10.33 15.03
C GLY A 62 2.56 -10.75 16.03
N ALA A 63 2.25 -12.06 16.04
CA ALA A 63 1.15 -12.63 16.84
C ALA A 63 1.30 -12.32 18.34
N ASN A 64 2.51 -12.40 18.88
CA ASN A 64 2.76 -12.11 20.30
C ASN A 64 2.51 -10.63 20.62
N GLU A 65 3.01 -9.72 19.79
CA GLU A 65 2.84 -8.28 19.98
C GLU A 65 1.38 -7.87 19.81
N ALA A 66 0.69 -8.41 18.81
CA ALA A 66 -0.74 -8.19 18.61
C ALA A 66 -1.58 -8.62 19.84
N LYS A 67 -1.28 -9.79 20.42
CA LYS A 67 -1.93 -10.25 21.65
C LYS A 67 -1.62 -9.35 22.84
N ARG A 68 -0.36 -8.87 22.97
CA ARG A 68 0.05 -7.96 24.05
C ARG A 68 -0.72 -6.65 23.96
N VAL A 69 -0.69 -5.98 22.82
CA VAL A 69 -1.38 -4.70 22.59
C VAL A 69 -2.88 -4.84 22.85
N GLN A 70 -3.51 -5.87 22.28
CA GLN A 70 -4.94 -6.09 22.45
C GLN A 70 -5.33 -6.36 23.91
N LYS A 71 -4.51 -7.13 24.64
CA LYS A 71 -4.74 -7.43 26.06
C LYS A 71 -4.65 -6.16 26.92
N GLU A 72 -3.60 -5.35 26.75
CA GLU A 72 -3.43 -4.10 27.47
C GLU A 72 -4.56 -3.12 27.17
N TYR A 73 -4.91 -2.95 25.90
CA TYR A 73 -6.01 -2.10 25.48
C TYR A 73 -7.31 -2.50 26.16
N MET A 74 -7.69 -3.79 26.11
CA MET A 74 -8.94 -4.27 26.72
C MET A 74 -8.94 -4.17 28.25
N GLN A 75 -7.79 -4.30 28.92
CA GLN A 75 -7.71 -4.15 30.36
C GLN A 75 -8.01 -2.71 30.83
N ASN A 76 -7.67 -1.73 29.99
CA ASN A 76 -7.84 -0.31 30.29
C ASN A 76 -9.19 0.22 29.78
N HIS A 77 -9.84 -0.47 28.84
CA HIS A 77 -11.10 -0.03 28.23
C HIS A 77 -12.32 -0.47 29.06
N ARG A 78 -13.05 0.46 29.66
CA ARG A 78 -14.21 0.21 30.56
C ARG A 78 -15.26 -0.75 30.00
N LEU A 79 -15.56 -0.64 28.70
CA LEU A 79 -16.59 -1.44 28.03
C LEU A 79 -16.02 -2.70 27.33
N ASN A 80 -14.74 -3.01 27.52
CA ASN A 80 -14.04 -4.13 26.89
C ASN A 80 -14.21 -4.22 25.37
N ILE A 81 -14.25 -3.05 24.70
CA ILE A 81 -14.30 -2.98 23.23
C ILE A 81 -12.89 -3.24 22.70
N PRO A 82 -12.67 -4.23 21.83
CA PRO A 82 -11.35 -4.53 21.26
C PRO A 82 -10.89 -3.43 20.30
N THR A 83 -9.57 -3.16 20.20
CA THR A 83 -9.03 -2.29 19.14
C THR A 83 -8.94 -3.03 17.81
N LEU A 84 -9.01 -2.31 16.68
CA LEU A 84 -8.74 -2.84 15.34
C LEU A 84 -7.25 -2.69 15.02
N LEU A 85 -6.57 -3.79 14.71
CA LEU A 85 -5.18 -3.79 14.29
C LEU A 85 -5.10 -3.71 12.76
N MET A 86 -4.49 -2.67 12.23
CA MET A 86 -4.47 -2.32 10.81
C MET A 86 -3.06 -2.08 10.29
N ALA A 87 -2.83 -2.34 9.00
CA ALA A 87 -1.55 -2.02 8.35
C ALA A 87 -1.69 -1.93 6.82
N ASP A 88 -0.64 -1.37 6.16
CA ASP A 88 -0.50 -1.32 4.71
C ASP A 88 0.11 -2.62 4.18
N ILE A 89 -0.74 -3.49 3.62
CA ILE A 89 -0.30 -4.74 3.00
C ILE A 89 -0.62 -4.64 1.51
N ILE A 90 0.23 -3.93 0.77
CA ILE A 90 -0.06 -3.49 -0.60
C ILE A 90 0.21 -4.62 -1.60
N HIS A 91 1.36 -5.29 -1.52
CA HIS A 91 1.73 -6.39 -2.41
C HIS A 91 2.46 -7.52 -1.68
N GLY A 92 2.00 -7.84 -0.49
CA GLY A 92 2.54 -8.88 0.37
C GLY A 92 2.75 -8.39 1.79
N PHE A 93 2.70 -9.32 2.75
CA PHE A 93 3.01 -9.03 4.16
C PHE A 93 4.49 -9.29 4.44
N ARG A 94 4.91 -10.53 4.39
CA ARG A 94 6.30 -10.98 4.57
C ARG A 94 6.83 -11.66 3.31
N THR A 95 6.01 -12.47 2.65
CA THR A 95 6.22 -12.90 1.27
C THR A 95 5.83 -11.76 0.35
N ILE A 96 6.83 -11.13 -0.29
CA ILE A 96 6.61 -9.99 -1.18
C ILE A 96 6.39 -10.47 -2.60
N PHE A 97 5.33 -9.97 -3.21
CA PHE A 97 4.92 -10.20 -4.60
C PHE A 97 5.35 -9.02 -5.48
N PRO A 98 5.25 -9.15 -6.81
CA PRO A 98 5.42 -8.01 -7.69
C PRO A 98 4.52 -6.83 -7.28
N ILE A 99 5.02 -5.62 -7.48
CA ILE A 99 4.24 -4.39 -7.21
C ILE A 99 2.92 -4.41 -7.99
N PRO A 100 1.88 -3.70 -7.54
CA PRO A 100 0.57 -3.71 -8.22
C PRO A 100 0.63 -3.36 -9.70
N LEU A 101 1.53 -2.46 -10.12
CA LEU A 101 1.74 -2.16 -11.53
C LEU A 101 2.18 -3.39 -12.35
N ALA A 102 3.08 -4.19 -11.78
CA ALA A 102 3.50 -5.46 -12.41
C ALA A 102 2.41 -6.54 -12.32
N LEU A 103 1.60 -6.54 -11.25
CA LEU A 103 0.41 -7.40 -11.18
C LEU A 103 -0.60 -7.03 -12.28
N GLY A 104 -0.79 -5.74 -12.58
CA GLY A 104 -1.61 -5.26 -13.70
C GLY A 104 -1.15 -5.81 -15.04
N SER A 105 0.17 -5.89 -15.28
CA SER A 105 0.71 -6.43 -16.54
C SER A 105 0.52 -7.95 -16.70
N THR A 106 0.10 -8.68 -15.67
CA THR A 106 -0.24 -10.10 -15.78
C THR A 106 -1.55 -10.36 -16.51
N TRP A 107 -2.52 -9.44 -16.46
CA TRP A 107 -3.90 -9.62 -16.95
C TRP A 107 -4.60 -10.85 -16.35
N ASP A 108 -4.18 -11.28 -15.16
CA ASP A 108 -4.59 -12.54 -14.53
C ASP A 108 -5.23 -12.28 -13.15
N GLU A 109 -6.57 -12.18 -13.12
CA GLU A 109 -7.35 -11.96 -11.90
C GLU A 109 -7.08 -13.04 -10.85
N ALA A 110 -6.94 -14.30 -11.27
CA ALA A 110 -6.71 -15.41 -10.34
C ALA A 110 -5.33 -15.32 -9.67
N ALA A 111 -4.31 -14.85 -10.39
CA ALA A 111 -2.98 -14.61 -9.82
C ALA A 111 -3.01 -13.49 -8.80
N VAL A 112 -3.75 -12.41 -9.07
CA VAL A 112 -3.90 -11.25 -8.19
C VAL A 112 -4.72 -11.60 -6.94
N GLU A 113 -5.82 -12.34 -7.11
CA GLU A 113 -6.62 -12.86 -5.99
C GLU A 113 -5.79 -13.78 -5.07
N LYS A 114 -4.95 -14.65 -5.67
CA LYS A 114 -4.07 -15.55 -4.91
C LYS A 114 -2.97 -14.80 -4.15
N MET A 115 -2.41 -13.74 -4.72
CA MET A 115 -1.49 -12.83 -4.02
C MET A 115 -2.15 -12.24 -2.77
N ALA A 116 -3.37 -11.69 -2.93
CA ALA A 116 -4.11 -11.08 -1.84
C ALA A 116 -4.50 -12.12 -0.75
N GLU A 117 -4.88 -13.33 -1.15
CA GLU A 117 -5.16 -14.45 -0.23
C GLU A 117 -3.95 -14.79 0.64
N ILE A 118 -2.76 -14.94 0.05
CA ILE A 118 -1.52 -15.25 0.78
C ILE A 118 -1.14 -14.09 1.70
N SER A 119 -1.24 -12.87 1.20
CA SER A 119 -0.96 -11.67 1.97
C SER A 119 -1.88 -11.55 3.19
N ALA A 120 -3.18 -11.81 3.01
CA ALA A 120 -4.16 -11.85 4.10
C ALA A 120 -3.84 -12.92 5.14
N LYS A 121 -3.48 -14.12 4.69
CA LYS A 121 -3.14 -15.24 5.58
C LYS A 121 -1.93 -14.92 6.45
N GLU A 122 -0.84 -14.41 5.87
CA GLU A 122 0.35 -14.03 6.62
C GLU A 122 0.07 -12.89 7.61
N ALA A 123 -0.72 -11.89 7.19
CA ALA A 123 -1.12 -10.78 8.04
C ALA A 123 -2.03 -11.23 9.19
N ALA A 124 -3.01 -12.08 8.92
CA ALA A 124 -3.96 -12.55 9.91
C ALA A 124 -3.29 -13.42 10.99
N VAL A 125 -2.37 -14.34 10.63
CA VAL A 125 -1.64 -15.14 11.64
C VAL A 125 -0.73 -14.29 12.51
N SER A 126 -0.32 -13.10 12.02
CA SER A 126 0.42 -12.08 12.76
C SER A 126 -0.51 -11.15 13.57
N GLY A 127 -1.82 -11.38 13.56
CA GLY A 127 -2.81 -10.69 14.39
C GLY A 127 -3.43 -9.44 13.77
N LEU A 128 -3.23 -9.16 12.48
CA LEU A 128 -3.87 -8.03 11.81
C LEU A 128 -5.32 -8.35 11.43
N HIS A 129 -6.16 -7.31 11.48
CA HIS A 129 -7.60 -7.40 11.20
C HIS A 129 -7.99 -6.73 9.88
N VAL A 130 -7.24 -5.69 9.48
CA VAL A 130 -7.53 -4.84 8.32
C VAL A 130 -6.25 -4.56 7.54
N THR A 131 -6.35 -4.60 6.22
CA THR A 131 -5.31 -4.07 5.32
C THR A 131 -5.79 -2.80 4.62
N PHE A 132 -4.89 -1.81 4.46
CA PHE A 132 -5.12 -0.62 3.62
C PHE A 132 -4.83 -0.93 2.14
N SER A 133 -5.50 -1.94 1.63
CA SER A 133 -5.42 -2.44 0.26
C SER A 133 -6.81 -2.98 -0.17
N PRO A 134 -7.17 -2.93 -1.47
CA PRO A 134 -6.37 -2.50 -2.61
C PRO A 134 -6.30 -0.98 -2.80
N MET A 135 -5.17 -0.51 -3.34
CA MET A 135 -5.08 0.81 -3.95
C MET A 135 -5.61 0.71 -5.38
N VAL A 136 -6.65 1.49 -5.68
CA VAL A 136 -7.36 1.44 -6.98
C VAL A 136 -7.31 2.75 -7.75
N ASP A 137 -6.43 3.66 -7.35
CA ASP A 137 -6.20 4.90 -8.09
C ASP A 137 -5.75 4.58 -9.51
N LEU A 138 -6.54 5.02 -10.48
CA LEU A 138 -6.20 4.88 -11.89
C LEU A 138 -5.07 5.84 -12.24
N VAL A 139 -3.99 5.36 -12.82
CA VAL A 139 -2.80 6.17 -13.11
C VAL A 139 -2.56 6.26 -14.61
N ARG A 140 -2.44 7.49 -15.10
CA ARG A 140 -2.13 7.82 -16.49
C ARG A 140 -0.86 8.65 -16.66
N ASP A 141 -0.33 9.22 -15.57
CA ASP A 141 0.89 10.01 -15.58
C ASP A 141 2.02 9.26 -14.83
N PRO A 142 3.02 8.72 -15.54
CA PRO A 142 4.11 7.96 -14.92
C PRO A 142 5.03 8.80 -14.03
N ARG A 143 4.90 10.13 -14.02
CA ARG A 143 5.67 11.02 -13.16
C ARG A 143 5.23 10.94 -11.70
N TRP A 144 3.99 10.52 -11.41
CA TRP A 144 3.53 10.30 -10.05
C TRP A 144 4.27 9.13 -9.39
N GLY A 145 4.76 9.33 -8.16
CA GLY A 145 5.58 8.31 -7.49
C GLY A 145 4.77 7.05 -7.13
N ARG A 146 3.51 7.21 -6.73
CA ARG A 146 2.62 6.10 -6.31
C ARG A 146 2.05 5.29 -7.47
N VAL A 147 2.49 5.55 -8.72
CA VAL A 147 2.11 4.72 -9.88
C VAL A 147 2.40 3.23 -9.65
N MET A 148 3.43 2.92 -8.86
CA MET A 148 3.79 1.54 -8.53
C MET A 148 2.72 0.79 -7.73
N GLU A 149 1.86 1.51 -6.98
CA GLU A 149 0.76 0.93 -6.21
C GLU A 149 -0.50 0.67 -7.05
N SER A 150 -0.60 1.26 -8.25
CA SER A 150 -1.74 1.14 -9.16
C SER A 150 -1.60 -0.09 -10.08
N THR A 151 -2.71 -0.67 -10.49
CA THR A 151 -2.74 -1.71 -11.52
C THR A 151 -2.70 -1.16 -12.96
N GLY A 152 -2.58 0.18 -13.13
CA GLY A 152 -2.34 0.84 -14.42
C GLY A 152 -3.42 1.82 -14.85
N GLU A 153 -3.55 2.01 -16.16
CA GLU A 153 -4.34 3.09 -16.77
C GLU A 153 -5.71 2.67 -17.31
N ASP A 154 -5.99 1.36 -17.39
CA ASP A 154 -7.26 0.85 -17.92
C ASP A 154 -8.30 0.71 -16.80
N PRO A 155 -9.44 1.44 -16.85
CA PRO A 155 -10.43 1.41 -15.77
C PRO A 155 -11.14 0.06 -15.64
N LEU A 156 -11.29 -0.72 -16.72
CA LEU A 156 -11.92 -2.03 -16.65
C LEU A 156 -10.98 -3.05 -15.99
N LEU A 157 -9.71 -3.10 -16.42
CA LEU A 157 -8.72 -3.98 -15.80
C LEU A 157 -8.52 -3.64 -14.33
N ASN A 158 -8.36 -2.34 -14.01
CA ASN A 158 -8.27 -1.85 -12.63
C ASN A 158 -9.46 -2.32 -11.79
N SER A 159 -10.70 -2.20 -12.31
CA SER A 159 -11.92 -2.64 -11.62
C SER A 159 -11.94 -4.16 -11.36
N ARG A 160 -11.53 -4.96 -12.34
CA ARG A 160 -11.49 -6.44 -12.20
C ARG A 160 -10.45 -6.88 -11.19
N LEU A 161 -9.26 -6.27 -11.23
CA LEU A 161 -8.18 -6.58 -10.29
C LEU A 161 -8.47 -6.07 -8.87
N ALA A 162 -9.12 -4.91 -8.74
CA ALA A 162 -9.61 -4.41 -7.44
C ALA A 162 -10.57 -5.40 -6.78
N ALA A 163 -11.56 -5.89 -7.54
CA ALA A 163 -12.50 -6.89 -7.05
C ALA A 163 -11.80 -8.21 -6.68
N ALA A 164 -10.83 -8.66 -7.48
CA ALA A 164 -10.03 -9.86 -7.19
C ALA A 164 -9.22 -9.71 -5.90
N MET A 165 -8.57 -8.57 -5.69
CA MET A 165 -7.85 -8.28 -4.44
C MET A 165 -8.78 -8.31 -3.22
N VAL A 166 -9.94 -7.66 -3.30
CA VAL A 166 -10.90 -7.67 -2.18
C VAL A 166 -11.34 -9.09 -1.84
N ARG A 167 -11.70 -9.92 -2.85
CA ARG A 167 -12.05 -11.33 -2.62
C ARG A 167 -10.89 -12.11 -1.99
N GLY A 168 -9.67 -11.89 -2.46
CA GLY A 168 -8.48 -12.54 -1.92
C GLY A 168 -8.22 -12.15 -0.46
N TYR A 169 -8.32 -10.87 -0.11
CA TYR A 169 -8.12 -10.43 1.28
C TYR A 169 -9.22 -10.91 2.22
N GLN A 170 -10.48 -10.86 1.81
CA GLN A 170 -11.63 -11.08 2.69
C GLN A 170 -12.19 -12.49 2.65
N GLY A 171 -11.97 -13.25 1.56
CA GLY A 171 -12.65 -14.54 1.35
C GLY A 171 -14.17 -14.37 1.29
N GLU A 172 -14.88 -15.46 1.55
CA GLU A 172 -16.36 -15.48 1.52
C GLU A 172 -17.00 -15.04 2.84
N ASN A 173 -16.35 -15.33 3.96
CA ASN A 173 -16.90 -15.05 5.30
C ASN A 173 -15.80 -14.65 6.28
N LEU A 174 -15.63 -13.33 6.47
CA LEU A 174 -14.64 -12.77 7.39
C LEU A 174 -14.81 -13.25 8.84
N ARG A 175 -16.04 -13.53 9.28
CA ARG A 175 -16.29 -13.93 10.67
C ARG A 175 -15.78 -15.34 10.97
N GLU A 176 -15.93 -16.24 10.01
CA GLU A 176 -15.59 -17.67 10.18
C GLU A 176 -14.15 -17.98 9.77
N ASP A 177 -13.60 -17.25 8.80
CA ASP A 177 -12.22 -17.46 8.32
C ASP A 177 -11.24 -16.53 9.02
N ASN A 178 -10.58 -17.06 10.06
CA ASN A 178 -9.59 -16.30 10.85
C ASN A 178 -8.29 -15.99 10.09
N TRP A 179 -8.13 -16.47 8.85
CA TRP A 179 -6.97 -16.24 8.01
C TRP A 179 -7.22 -15.17 6.94
N ARG A 180 -8.27 -14.40 7.11
CA ARG A 180 -8.65 -13.28 6.24
C ARG A 180 -8.63 -11.96 7.02
N VAL A 181 -8.46 -10.87 6.27
CA VAL A 181 -8.48 -9.50 6.79
C VAL A 181 -9.48 -8.66 6.01
N ALA A 182 -10.05 -7.65 6.65
CA ALA A 182 -10.91 -6.70 5.95
C ALA A 182 -10.10 -5.83 5.00
N ALA A 183 -10.62 -5.59 3.81
CA ALA A 183 -10.01 -4.75 2.78
C ALA A 183 -10.47 -3.29 2.89
N CYS A 184 -9.54 -2.37 2.64
CA CYS A 184 -9.78 -0.94 2.56
C CYS A 184 -9.42 -0.43 1.16
N VAL A 185 -10.43 -0.04 0.39
CA VAL A 185 -10.22 0.53 -0.95
C VAL A 185 -9.71 1.96 -0.82
N LYS A 186 -8.60 2.27 -1.51
CA LYS A 186 -7.96 3.58 -1.41
C LYS A 186 -7.45 4.09 -2.76
N HIS A 187 -7.24 5.42 -2.92
CA HIS A 187 -7.64 6.51 -2.03
C HIS A 187 -8.83 7.27 -2.66
N PHE A 188 -9.93 7.38 -1.97
CA PHE A 188 -11.17 7.94 -2.53
C PHE A 188 -11.17 9.47 -2.45
N ALA A 189 -11.07 10.21 -3.62
CA ALA A 189 -11.04 9.66 -4.96
C ALA A 189 -10.10 10.43 -5.90
N ALA A 190 -9.82 9.79 -7.04
CA ALA A 190 -9.10 10.38 -8.18
C ALA A 190 -7.63 10.77 -7.92
N TYR A 191 -6.98 10.23 -6.91
CA TYR A 191 -5.63 10.62 -6.52
C TYR A 191 -4.60 10.40 -7.64
N GLY A 192 -4.76 9.35 -8.45
CA GLY A 192 -3.92 9.08 -9.62
C GLY A 192 -4.05 10.10 -10.77
N GLY A 193 -5.02 11.02 -10.69
CA GLY A 193 -5.22 12.12 -11.65
C GLY A 193 -4.47 13.41 -11.32
N ALA A 194 -3.52 13.38 -10.37
CA ALA A 194 -2.78 14.55 -9.91
C ALA A 194 -2.06 15.28 -11.05
N LEU A 195 -2.22 16.61 -11.12
CA LEU A 195 -1.61 17.44 -12.16
C LEU A 195 -0.09 17.32 -12.15
N ALA A 196 0.48 16.98 -13.30
CA ALA A 196 1.92 16.78 -13.50
C ALA A 196 2.53 15.70 -12.58
N GLY A 197 1.74 14.74 -12.12
CA GLY A 197 2.19 13.68 -11.22
C GLY A 197 2.65 14.15 -9.83
N ARG A 198 2.23 15.35 -9.40
CA ARG A 198 2.61 15.89 -8.08
C ARG A 198 1.77 15.26 -6.99
N ASP A 199 2.45 14.66 -6.03
CA ASP A 199 1.82 14.03 -4.89
C ASP A 199 1.12 15.05 -3.97
N TYR A 200 0.09 14.64 -3.23
CA TYR A 200 -0.69 15.44 -2.25
C TYR A 200 -1.39 16.68 -2.82
N ASN A 201 -1.53 16.79 -4.13
CA ASN A 201 -1.84 18.05 -4.78
C ASN A 201 -3.17 18.05 -5.54
N THR A 202 -3.30 19.01 -6.45
CA THR A 202 -4.56 19.28 -7.18
C THR A 202 -4.86 18.21 -8.21
N VAL A 203 -6.11 17.76 -8.19
CA VAL A 203 -6.76 17.04 -9.31
C VAL A 203 -7.80 17.97 -9.91
N ASP A 204 -7.72 18.17 -11.21
CA ASP A 204 -8.65 19.00 -11.99
C ASP A 204 -9.18 18.17 -13.17
N MET A 205 -10.45 17.81 -13.10
CA MET A 205 -11.13 17.05 -14.14
C MET A 205 -12.64 17.30 -14.10
N SER A 206 -13.32 17.05 -15.21
CA SER A 206 -14.78 17.09 -15.24
C SER A 206 -15.39 15.93 -14.43
N GLU A 207 -16.59 16.14 -13.88
CA GLU A 207 -17.36 15.06 -13.23
C GLU A 207 -17.54 13.85 -14.16
N ARG A 208 -17.77 14.08 -15.47
CA ARG A 208 -17.85 13.00 -16.45
C ARG A 208 -16.58 12.15 -16.48
N GLN A 209 -15.41 12.77 -16.51
CA GLN A 209 -14.13 12.05 -16.51
C GLN A 209 -13.91 11.30 -15.18
N LEU A 210 -14.26 11.91 -14.06
CA LEU A 210 -14.22 11.26 -12.75
C LEU A 210 -15.09 9.99 -12.74
N ARG A 211 -16.33 10.08 -13.22
CA ARG A 211 -17.27 8.97 -13.24
C ARG A 211 -16.93 7.87 -14.25
N GLU A 212 -16.41 8.23 -15.43
CA GLU A 212 -16.07 7.26 -16.47
C GLU A 212 -14.74 6.54 -16.23
N MET A 213 -13.76 7.23 -15.63
CA MET A 213 -12.39 6.72 -15.56
C MET A 213 -11.94 6.35 -14.14
N TYR A 214 -12.24 7.17 -13.14
CA TYR A 214 -11.64 7.01 -11.81
C TYR A 214 -12.54 6.28 -10.81
N LEU A 215 -13.84 6.58 -10.80
CA LEU A 215 -14.78 5.94 -9.86
C LEU A 215 -15.05 4.45 -10.11
N PRO A 216 -14.94 3.88 -11.32
CA PRO A 216 -15.25 2.47 -11.55
C PRO A 216 -14.42 1.49 -10.70
N GLY A 217 -13.13 1.74 -10.50
CA GLY A 217 -12.26 0.89 -9.68
C GLY A 217 -12.71 0.82 -8.22
N TYR A 218 -13.06 1.96 -7.64
CA TYR A 218 -13.60 2.02 -6.27
C TYR A 218 -14.93 1.26 -6.18
N LYS A 219 -15.86 1.55 -7.11
CA LYS A 219 -17.17 0.87 -7.14
C LYS A 219 -17.02 -0.64 -7.22
N ALA A 220 -16.10 -1.14 -8.06
CA ALA A 220 -15.85 -2.57 -8.20
C ALA A 220 -15.30 -3.21 -6.91
N GLY A 221 -14.40 -2.53 -6.20
CA GLY A 221 -13.90 -2.98 -4.90
C GLY A 221 -15.01 -3.01 -3.84
N LEU A 222 -15.90 -2.01 -3.83
CA LEU A 222 -17.05 -1.97 -2.93
C LEU A 222 -18.07 -3.06 -3.24
N ASP A 223 -18.38 -3.29 -4.53
CA ASP A 223 -19.28 -4.37 -4.96
C ASP A 223 -18.73 -5.76 -4.64
N ALA A 224 -17.41 -5.91 -4.59
CA ALA A 224 -16.74 -7.12 -4.11
C ALA A 224 -16.78 -7.27 -2.58
N GLY A 225 -17.34 -6.29 -1.85
CA GLY A 225 -17.62 -6.37 -0.42
C GLY A 225 -16.58 -5.72 0.49
N ALA A 226 -15.71 -4.84 -0.02
CA ALA A 226 -14.74 -4.12 0.81
C ALA A 226 -15.39 -3.44 2.00
N LYS A 227 -14.76 -3.50 3.16
CA LYS A 227 -15.32 -3.03 4.43
C LYS A 227 -14.94 -1.60 4.78
N LEU A 228 -13.85 -1.10 4.20
CA LEU A 228 -13.38 0.26 4.45
C LEU A 228 -13.09 0.97 3.13
N VAL A 229 -13.12 2.30 3.23
CA VAL A 229 -12.62 3.24 2.23
C VAL A 229 -11.69 4.22 2.92
N MET A 230 -10.52 4.51 2.32
CA MET A 230 -9.62 5.56 2.81
C MET A 230 -9.76 6.81 1.93
N THR A 231 -9.78 7.99 2.58
CA THR A 231 -9.83 9.26 1.86
C THR A 231 -8.50 9.52 1.13
N SER A 232 -8.53 10.34 0.09
CA SER A 232 -7.31 10.79 -0.59
C SER A 232 -6.86 12.17 -0.12
N PHE A 233 -5.59 12.49 -0.35
CA PHE A 233 -4.99 13.78 0.03
C PHE A 233 -5.35 14.93 -0.93
N ASN A 234 -5.57 14.62 -2.20
CA ASN A 234 -5.75 15.59 -3.27
C ASN A 234 -7.07 16.37 -3.15
N THR A 235 -7.10 17.52 -3.82
CA THR A 235 -8.36 18.23 -4.06
C THR A 235 -9.10 17.65 -5.25
N VAL A 236 -10.43 17.63 -5.16
CA VAL A 236 -11.35 17.36 -6.29
C VAL A 236 -12.27 18.56 -6.40
N ASP A 237 -12.26 19.22 -7.56
CA ASP A 237 -13.01 20.46 -7.79
C ASP A 237 -12.72 21.55 -6.73
N GLY A 238 -11.44 21.69 -6.37
CA GLY A 238 -10.96 22.67 -5.39
C GLY A 238 -11.19 22.31 -3.92
N ILE A 239 -11.86 21.20 -3.61
CA ILE A 239 -12.13 20.75 -2.24
C ILE A 239 -11.26 19.52 -1.96
N PRO A 240 -10.43 19.51 -0.88
CA PRO A 240 -9.73 18.30 -0.46
C PRO A 240 -10.69 17.16 -0.22
N ALA A 241 -10.37 15.97 -0.73
CA ALA A 241 -11.27 14.83 -0.67
C ALA A 241 -11.75 14.56 0.76
N THR A 242 -10.87 14.59 1.76
CA THR A 242 -11.19 14.35 3.17
C THR A 242 -12.30 15.26 3.74
N GLY A 243 -12.45 16.49 3.21
CA GLY A 243 -13.50 17.43 3.59
C GLY A 243 -14.66 17.53 2.58
N ASN A 244 -14.68 16.69 1.55
CA ASN A 244 -15.62 16.79 0.45
C ASN A 244 -16.91 16.00 0.71
N GLN A 245 -17.92 16.69 1.22
CA GLN A 245 -19.21 16.09 1.56
C GLN A 245 -19.90 15.44 0.35
N TRP A 246 -19.78 16.03 -0.85
CA TRP A 246 -20.37 15.45 -2.07
C TRP A 246 -19.76 14.09 -2.39
N LEU A 247 -18.42 13.93 -2.30
CA LEU A 247 -17.77 12.64 -2.54
C LEU A 247 -18.26 11.55 -1.58
N PHE A 248 -18.35 11.85 -0.28
CA PHE A 248 -18.66 10.81 0.69
C PHE A 248 -20.15 10.63 0.95
N ARG A 249 -20.94 11.71 1.07
CA ARG A 249 -22.37 11.58 1.37
C ARG A 249 -23.18 11.25 0.10
N ASP A 250 -22.94 11.97 -1.00
CA ASP A 250 -23.75 11.79 -2.21
C ASP A 250 -23.23 10.61 -3.05
N VAL A 251 -21.94 10.61 -3.43
CA VAL A 251 -21.42 9.57 -4.31
C VAL A 251 -21.22 8.25 -3.55
N LEU A 252 -20.42 8.25 -2.47
CA LEU A 252 -20.05 6.99 -1.79
C LEU A 252 -21.25 6.37 -1.05
N ARG A 253 -21.96 7.15 -0.21
CA ARG A 253 -23.05 6.62 0.62
C ARG A 253 -24.33 6.45 -0.18
N ASN A 254 -24.80 7.52 -0.85
CA ASN A 254 -26.12 7.48 -1.49
C ASN A 254 -26.10 6.74 -2.84
N GLU A 255 -25.16 7.06 -3.75
CA GLU A 255 -25.15 6.46 -5.08
C GLU A 255 -24.55 5.03 -5.07
N PHE A 256 -23.43 4.82 -4.36
CA PHE A 256 -22.76 3.51 -4.31
C PHE A 256 -23.34 2.59 -3.22
N GLY A 257 -24.10 3.14 -2.28
CA GLY A 257 -24.72 2.37 -1.19
C GLY A 257 -23.71 1.82 -0.17
N PHE A 258 -22.56 2.47 -0.01
CA PHE A 258 -21.53 1.99 0.92
C PHE A 258 -21.91 2.24 2.38
N GLU A 259 -21.98 1.20 3.18
CA GLU A 259 -22.34 1.26 4.61
C GLU A 259 -21.13 1.01 5.55
N GLY A 260 -19.96 0.71 4.99
CA GLY A 260 -18.74 0.43 5.76
C GLY A 260 -18.06 1.68 6.33
N VAL A 261 -16.86 1.53 6.83
CA VAL A 261 -16.08 2.58 7.52
C VAL A 261 -15.31 3.44 6.53
N VAL A 262 -15.33 4.76 6.72
CA VAL A 262 -14.44 5.72 6.04
C VAL A 262 -13.34 6.13 7.01
N ILE A 263 -12.09 5.89 6.64
CA ILE A 263 -10.90 6.31 7.38
C ILE A 263 -10.16 7.41 6.62
N SER A 264 -9.65 8.44 7.31
CA SER A 264 -8.77 9.40 6.67
C SER A 264 -7.43 8.75 6.29
N ASP A 265 -6.71 9.31 5.33
CA ASP A 265 -5.29 9.03 5.20
C ASP A 265 -4.50 9.73 6.31
N TRP A 266 -3.19 9.42 6.42
CA TRP A 266 -2.30 9.92 7.46
C TRP A 266 -2.28 11.45 7.51
N GLY A 267 -2.81 12.00 8.59
CA GLY A 267 -2.86 13.46 8.79
C GLY A 267 -3.82 14.22 7.88
N ALA A 268 -4.57 13.56 7.01
CA ALA A 268 -5.35 14.20 5.96
C ALA A 268 -6.47 15.12 6.47
N ILE A 269 -6.97 14.94 7.69
CA ILE A 269 -7.91 15.90 8.31
C ILE A 269 -7.20 17.24 8.58
N LYS A 270 -6.00 17.20 9.16
CA LYS A 270 -5.22 18.42 9.44
C LYS A 270 -4.78 19.11 8.16
N GLU A 271 -4.58 18.37 7.07
CA GLU A 271 -4.21 18.92 5.77
C GLU A 271 -5.29 19.80 5.12
N LEU A 272 -6.53 19.78 5.59
CA LEU A 272 -7.56 20.75 5.20
C LEU A 272 -7.13 22.21 5.45
N ILE A 273 -6.19 22.43 6.40
CA ILE A 273 -5.66 23.77 6.72
C ILE A 273 -4.70 24.26 5.61
N PRO A 274 -3.61 23.55 5.26
CA PRO A 274 -2.72 24.00 4.18
C PRO A 274 -3.41 24.02 2.80
N HIS A 275 -4.44 23.22 2.57
CA HIS A 275 -5.29 23.33 1.38
C HIS A 275 -6.20 24.58 1.37
N GLY A 276 -6.26 25.33 2.47
CA GLY A 276 -6.96 26.62 2.57
C GLY A 276 -8.47 26.53 2.73
N VAL A 277 -9.04 25.35 3.01
CA VAL A 277 -10.49 25.17 3.24
C VAL A 277 -10.87 25.19 4.71
N ALA A 278 -9.92 24.94 5.61
CA ALA A 278 -10.07 25.10 7.04
C ALA A 278 -9.09 26.16 7.57
N LYS A 279 -9.50 26.99 8.52
CA LYS A 279 -8.64 28.01 9.14
C LYS A 279 -7.81 27.45 10.30
N ASP A 280 -8.30 26.38 10.94
CA ASP A 280 -7.74 25.75 12.12
C ASP A 280 -8.20 24.29 12.24
N GLU A 281 -7.62 23.54 13.18
CA GLU A 281 -7.92 22.12 13.42
C GLU A 281 -9.38 21.88 13.81
N LYS A 282 -10.00 22.82 14.55
CA LYS A 282 -11.42 22.75 14.91
C LYS A 282 -12.32 22.77 13.67
N GLN A 283 -12.04 23.67 12.72
CA GLN A 283 -12.80 23.71 11.47
C GLN A 283 -12.49 22.48 10.60
N ALA A 284 -11.26 21.98 10.61
CA ALA A 284 -10.89 20.75 9.93
C ALA A 284 -11.69 19.55 10.46
N ALA A 285 -11.78 19.38 11.78
CA ALA A 285 -12.61 18.36 12.43
C ALA A 285 -14.09 18.47 12.03
N GLU A 286 -14.64 19.68 12.03
CA GLU A 286 -16.04 19.92 11.63
C GLU A 286 -16.31 19.51 10.19
N LEU A 287 -15.43 19.90 9.25
CA LEU A 287 -15.57 19.58 7.84
C LEU A 287 -15.48 18.06 7.60
N ALA A 288 -14.51 17.40 8.21
CA ALA A 288 -14.28 15.96 8.03
C ALA A 288 -15.44 15.11 8.59
N ILE A 289 -15.91 15.37 9.82
CA ILE A 289 -17.04 14.59 10.40
C ILE A 289 -18.33 14.83 9.63
N LYS A 290 -18.59 16.05 9.16
CA LYS A 290 -19.75 16.38 8.30
C LYS A 290 -19.65 15.71 6.92
N ALA A 291 -18.45 15.64 6.37
CA ALA A 291 -18.21 14.89 5.13
C ALA A 291 -18.47 13.39 5.30
N GLY A 292 -18.33 12.85 6.50
CA GLY A 292 -18.59 11.43 6.80
C GLY A 292 -17.34 10.59 6.96
N VAL A 293 -16.22 11.20 7.35
CA VAL A 293 -15.00 10.51 7.76
C VAL A 293 -15.20 9.96 9.17
N ASP A 294 -15.14 8.64 9.31
CA ASP A 294 -15.43 7.94 10.56
C ASP A 294 -14.19 7.80 11.45
N ILE A 295 -13.00 7.60 10.88
CA ILE A 295 -11.75 7.42 11.64
C ILE A 295 -10.72 8.46 11.21
N GLU A 296 -10.15 9.16 12.18
CA GLU A 296 -9.01 10.06 12.02
C GLU A 296 -7.70 9.30 12.19
N MET A 297 -6.84 9.31 11.16
CA MET A 297 -5.53 8.66 11.19
C MET A 297 -4.43 9.65 11.61
N MET A 298 -3.81 9.41 12.76
CA MET A 298 -2.56 10.03 13.21
C MET A 298 -2.57 11.56 13.39
N THR A 299 -3.74 12.17 13.56
CA THR A 299 -3.90 13.54 14.10
C THR A 299 -4.93 13.54 15.23
N THR A 300 -5.16 14.68 15.87
CA THR A 300 -5.98 14.80 17.09
C THR A 300 -7.13 15.78 16.94
N CYS A 301 -7.49 16.12 15.70
CA CYS A 301 -8.58 17.09 15.46
C CYS A 301 -9.91 16.61 16.06
N TYR A 302 -10.20 15.33 16.02
CA TYR A 302 -11.43 14.77 16.60
C TYR A 302 -11.40 14.76 18.13
N PRO A 303 -10.43 14.16 18.82
CA PRO A 303 -10.41 14.17 20.29
C PRO A 303 -10.31 15.57 20.87
N ASP A 304 -9.64 16.50 20.21
CA ASP A 304 -9.45 17.86 20.72
C ASP A 304 -10.70 18.75 20.53
N TYR A 305 -11.51 18.55 19.47
CA TYR A 305 -12.50 19.55 19.09
C TYR A 305 -13.93 19.04 18.89
N LEU A 306 -14.20 17.73 18.68
CA LEU A 306 -15.57 17.27 18.42
C LEU A 306 -16.53 17.53 19.60
N LYS A 307 -16.05 17.41 20.84
CA LYS A 307 -16.84 17.69 22.02
C LYS A 307 -17.25 19.17 22.09
N GLU A 308 -16.32 20.08 21.85
CA GLU A 308 -16.58 21.51 21.82
C GLU A 308 -17.53 21.89 20.68
N LEU A 309 -17.36 21.29 19.49
CA LEU A 309 -18.25 21.49 18.34
C LEU A 309 -19.69 21.02 18.62
N LEU A 310 -19.84 19.93 19.38
CA LEU A 310 -21.14 19.43 19.85
C LEU A 310 -21.79 20.41 20.82
N GLU A 311 -21.05 20.88 21.82
CA GLU A 311 -21.51 21.85 22.83
C GLU A 311 -21.93 23.20 22.19
N GLU A 312 -21.23 23.61 21.13
CA GLU A 312 -21.57 24.80 20.34
C GLU A 312 -22.77 24.58 19.39
N GLY A 313 -23.28 23.36 19.25
CA GLY A 313 -24.37 23.00 18.34
C GLY A 313 -23.97 23.06 16.84
N ARG A 314 -22.68 23.02 16.53
CA ARG A 314 -22.15 23.05 15.15
C ARG A 314 -22.20 21.68 14.47
N ILE A 315 -22.18 20.61 15.26
CA ILE A 315 -22.40 19.23 14.81
C ILE A 315 -23.49 18.60 15.67
N ALA A 316 -24.14 17.57 15.12
CA ALA A 316 -25.10 16.76 15.88
C ALA A 316 -24.37 15.50 16.42
N GLU A 317 -24.74 15.06 17.63
CA GLU A 317 -24.19 13.82 18.21
C GLU A 317 -24.42 12.59 17.32
N THR A 318 -25.50 12.60 16.54
CA THR A 318 -25.82 11.54 15.57
C THR A 318 -24.71 11.29 14.55
N LEU A 319 -23.89 12.30 14.19
CA LEU A 319 -22.74 12.11 13.30
C LEU A 319 -21.64 11.27 13.96
N ILE A 320 -21.42 11.47 15.25
CA ILE A 320 -20.47 10.69 16.06
C ILE A 320 -21.02 9.28 16.23
N ASP A 321 -22.29 9.13 16.61
CA ASP A 321 -22.94 7.83 16.80
C ASP A 321 -22.95 6.97 15.52
N GLU A 322 -23.19 7.56 14.36
CA GLU A 322 -23.10 6.89 13.07
C GLU A 322 -21.69 6.35 12.81
N ALA A 323 -20.65 7.14 13.06
CA ALA A 323 -19.26 6.75 12.85
C ALA A 323 -18.87 5.60 13.81
N VAL A 324 -19.17 5.75 15.11
CA VAL A 324 -18.95 4.70 16.12
C VAL A 324 -19.67 3.41 15.72
N MET A 325 -20.95 3.49 15.33
CA MET A 325 -21.73 2.32 14.95
C MET A 325 -21.10 1.56 13.78
N ARG A 326 -20.57 2.26 12.75
CA ARG A 326 -19.88 1.60 11.62
C ARG A 326 -18.62 0.87 12.09
N ILE A 327 -17.84 1.49 12.97
CA ILE A 327 -16.63 0.87 13.54
C ILE A 327 -16.98 -0.35 14.38
N LEU A 328 -17.99 -0.27 15.23
CA LEU A 328 -18.44 -1.41 16.04
C LEU A 328 -19.04 -2.54 15.19
N LYS A 329 -19.77 -2.23 14.11
CA LYS A 329 -20.23 -3.21 13.14
C LYS A 329 -19.07 -3.95 12.49
N LEU A 330 -18.01 -3.25 12.07
CA LEU A 330 -16.81 -3.86 11.51
C LEU A 330 -16.11 -4.78 12.52
N LYS A 331 -15.93 -4.32 13.76
CA LYS A 331 -15.37 -5.17 14.85
C LYS A 331 -16.21 -6.43 15.08
N ASN A 332 -17.53 -6.30 15.00
CA ASN A 332 -18.45 -7.41 15.14
C ASN A 332 -18.42 -8.38 13.93
N GLU A 333 -18.36 -7.86 12.70
CA GLU A 333 -18.21 -8.68 11.49
C GLU A 333 -16.91 -9.49 11.50
N LEU A 334 -15.84 -8.95 12.04
CA LEU A 334 -14.59 -9.64 12.28
C LEU A 334 -14.64 -10.64 13.46
N GLY A 335 -15.73 -10.66 14.24
CA GLY A 335 -15.87 -11.56 15.39
C GLY A 335 -15.02 -11.17 16.61
N LEU A 336 -14.52 -9.92 16.68
CA LEU A 336 -13.58 -9.47 17.72
C LEU A 336 -14.21 -9.40 19.11
N PHE A 337 -15.52 -9.23 19.22
CA PHE A 337 -16.21 -9.28 20.53
C PHE A 337 -16.23 -10.68 21.14
N GLU A 338 -16.21 -11.72 20.33
CA GLU A 338 -16.13 -13.10 20.77
C GLU A 338 -14.69 -13.60 20.91
N ASN A 339 -13.82 -13.13 20.02
CA ASN A 339 -12.39 -13.47 20.02
C ASN A 339 -11.54 -12.23 19.67
N PRO A 340 -11.15 -11.41 20.65
CA PRO A 340 -10.34 -10.22 20.42
C PRO A 340 -8.92 -10.53 19.90
N TYR A 341 -8.45 -11.76 20.03
CA TYR A 341 -7.14 -12.23 19.54
C TYR A 341 -7.25 -12.99 18.21
N ARG A 342 -8.32 -12.75 17.45
CA ARG A 342 -8.57 -13.37 16.16
C ARG A 342 -7.32 -13.43 15.30
N GLY A 343 -7.04 -14.61 14.74
CA GLY A 343 -5.92 -14.84 13.82
C GLY A 343 -4.55 -14.95 14.49
N ALA A 344 -4.27 -14.18 15.54
CA ALA A 344 -2.95 -14.16 16.18
C ALA A 344 -2.56 -15.52 16.76
N ASP A 345 -1.58 -16.19 16.14
CA ASP A 345 -1.11 -17.52 16.52
C ASP A 345 0.37 -17.67 16.18
N GLU A 346 1.22 -17.75 17.19
CA GLU A 346 2.70 -17.80 17.03
C GLU A 346 3.16 -19.08 16.31
N GLN A 347 2.46 -20.20 16.51
CA GLN A 347 2.80 -21.45 15.83
C GLN A 347 2.40 -21.36 14.35
N ALA A 348 1.19 -20.92 14.05
CA ALA A 348 0.73 -20.73 12.68
C ALA A 348 1.58 -19.66 11.96
N GLU A 349 1.96 -18.58 12.65
CA GLU A 349 2.85 -17.53 12.12
C GLU A 349 4.19 -18.13 11.66
N ALA A 350 4.81 -18.95 12.49
CA ALA A 350 6.09 -19.59 12.17
C ALA A 350 5.99 -20.61 10.99
N GLU A 351 4.84 -21.26 10.82
CA GLU A 351 4.61 -22.25 9.76
C GLU A 351 4.22 -21.62 8.43
N VAL A 352 3.47 -20.50 8.47
CA VAL A 352 2.83 -19.88 7.29
C VAL A 352 3.73 -18.86 6.63
N ILE A 353 4.40 -18.00 7.41
CA ILE A 353 5.20 -16.89 6.88
C ILE A 353 6.37 -17.43 6.07
N LEU A 354 6.55 -16.88 4.83
CA LEU A 354 7.59 -17.29 3.90
C LEU A 354 7.63 -18.79 3.61
N SER A 355 6.51 -19.49 3.75
CA SER A 355 6.44 -20.91 3.43
C SER A 355 6.94 -21.18 2.01
N LYS A 356 7.42 -22.40 1.77
CA LYS A 356 7.87 -22.79 0.44
C LYS A 356 6.78 -22.60 -0.63
N GLU A 357 5.53 -22.90 -0.27
CA GLU A 357 4.38 -22.70 -1.17
C GLU A 357 4.21 -21.22 -1.52
N HIS A 358 4.22 -20.33 -0.53
CA HIS A 358 4.07 -18.89 -0.75
C HIS A 358 5.17 -18.33 -1.66
N ARG A 359 6.43 -18.72 -1.43
CA ARG A 359 7.57 -18.30 -2.26
C ARG A 359 7.48 -18.83 -3.70
N GLU A 360 7.01 -20.07 -3.91
CA GLU A 360 6.84 -20.62 -5.26
C GLU A 360 5.69 -19.93 -6.01
N ILE A 361 4.63 -19.56 -5.32
CA ILE A 361 3.52 -18.78 -5.93
C ILE A 361 4.01 -17.36 -6.27
N ALA A 362 4.72 -16.68 -5.37
CA ALA A 362 5.30 -15.37 -5.64
C ALA A 362 6.21 -15.38 -6.87
N LYS A 363 7.07 -16.40 -6.98
CA LYS A 363 7.93 -16.61 -8.15
C LYS A 363 7.11 -16.79 -9.44
N LYS A 364 6.05 -17.61 -9.42
CA LYS A 364 5.20 -17.84 -10.61
C LYS A 364 4.49 -16.56 -11.05
N ILE A 365 4.02 -15.76 -10.09
CA ILE A 365 3.37 -14.48 -10.39
C ILE A 365 4.40 -13.49 -10.94
N ALA A 366 5.62 -13.43 -10.37
CA ALA A 366 6.70 -12.60 -10.90
C ALA A 366 7.07 -12.98 -12.33
N GLN A 367 7.13 -14.28 -12.66
CA GLN A 367 7.37 -14.74 -14.03
C GLN A 367 6.28 -14.28 -15.00
N LYS A 368 5.01 -14.25 -14.58
CA LYS A 368 3.89 -13.78 -15.40
C LYS A 368 3.86 -12.27 -15.59
N SER A 369 4.47 -11.51 -14.66
CA SER A 369 4.45 -10.04 -14.68
C SER A 369 5.54 -9.42 -15.56
N MET A 370 6.50 -10.22 -16.04
CA MET A 370 7.56 -9.73 -16.92
C MET A 370 7.02 -9.41 -18.31
N VAL A 371 7.34 -8.22 -18.83
CA VAL A 371 6.93 -7.77 -20.15
C VAL A 371 8.10 -7.82 -21.12
N LEU A 372 7.98 -8.61 -22.18
CA LEU A 372 8.94 -8.65 -23.27
C LEU A 372 8.60 -7.56 -24.29
N LEU A 373 9.36 -6.45 -24.28
CA LEU A 373 9.11 -5.30 -25.16
C LEU A 373 9.70 -5.51 -26.56
N LYS A 374 10.88 -6.15 -26.65
CA LYS A 374 11.59 -6.38 -27.91
C LYS A 374 12.42 -7.66 -27.83
N ASN A 375 12.46 -8.44 -28.93
CA ASN A 375 13.34 -9.60 -29.07
C ASN A 375 13.66 -9.84 -30.55
N GLU A 376 14.87 -9.51 -30.96
CA GLU A 376 15.39 -9.74 -32.32
C GLU A 376 16.12 -11.09 -32.41
N ASN A 377 15.46 -12.18 -32.01
CA ASN A 377 15.98 -13.54 -31.99
C ASN A 377 17.20 -13.76 -31.08
N ILE A 378 17.39 -12.93 -30.05
CA ILE A 378 18.46 -13.10 -29.06
C ILE A 378 18.04 -14.06 -27.93
N LEU A 379 16.75 -14.08 -27.61
CA LEU A 379 16.16 -14.99 -26.62
C LEU A 379 15.37 -16.12 -27.31
N PRO A 380 15.31 -17.32 -26.70
CA PRO A 380 15.92 -17.71 -25.42
C PRO A 380 17.42 -17.98 -25.53
N PHE A 381 18.13 -17.93 -24.40
CA PHE A 381 19.52 -18.37 -24.33
C PHE A 381 19.63 -19.88 -24.35
N THR A 382 20.73 -20.39 -24.90
CA THR A 382 21.05 -21.82 -24.84
C THR A 382 21.99 -22.13 -23.66
N PRO A 383 21.97 -23.35 -23.11
CA PRO A 383 22.83 -23.71 -21.97
C PRO A 383 24.34 -23.63 -22.24
N GLN A 384 24.73 -23.63 -23.52
CA GLN A 384 26.13 -23.60 -23.95
C GLN A 384 26.68 -22.18 -24.08
N GLU A 385 25.80 -21.18 -24.23
CA GLU A 385 26.22 -19.80 -24.39
C GLU A 385 26.84 -19.26 -23.10
N LYS A 386 27.93 -18.54 -23.22
CA LYS A 386 28.58 -17.81 -22.14
C LYS A 386 27.89 -16.44 -22.01
N ILE A 387 27.30 -16.20 -20.86
CA ILE A 387 26.48 -15.01 -20.59
C ILE A 387 27.17 -14.12 -19.57
N ALA A 388 27.42 -12.86 -19.91
CA ALA A 388 27.81 -11.85 -18.95
C ALA A 388 26.59 -11.23 -18.28
N LEU A 389 26.58 -11.14 -16.96
CA LEU A 389 25.58 -10.44 -16.17
C LEU A 389 26.23 -9.20 -15.53
N VAL A 390 25.82 -8.03 -15.97
CA VAL A 390 26.42 -6.73 -15.58
C VAL A 390 25.33 -5.69 -15.28
N GLY A 391 25.74 -4.57 -14.70
CA GLY A 391 24.84 -3.47 -14.37
C GLY A 391 24.35 -3.49 -12.92
N PRO A 392 23.74 -2.37 -12.45
CA PRO A 392 23.41 -2.19 -11.03
C PRO A 392 22.37 -3.19 -10.50
N GLY A 393 21.43 -3.62 -11.34
CA GLY A 393 20.41 -4.59 -10.97
C GLY A 393 20.88 -6.06 -10.96
N ALA A 394 22.10 -6.38 -11.46
CA ALA A 394 22.52 -7.76 -11.65
C ALA A 394 22.65 -8.53 -10.31
N GLN A 395 23.26 -7.93 -9.32
CA GLN A 395 23.47 -8.51 -7.98
C GLN A 395 22.56 -7.89 -6.91
N SER A 396 21.80 -6.86 -7.26
CA SER A 396 20.96 -6.14 -6.31
C SER A 396 19.89 -7.05 -5.72
N GLN A 397 19.68 -6.97 -4.42
CA GLN A 397 18.55 -7.51 -3.68
C GLN A 397 17.52 -6.41 -3.35
N ASP A 398 17.80 -5.16 -3.72
CA ASP A 398 16.90 -4.03 -3.61
C ASP A 398 15.87 -4.03 -4.76
N ILE A 399 15.03 -5.07 -4.77
CA ILE A 399 14.05 -5.35 -5.83
C ILE A 399 12.64 -5.57 -5.29
N LEU A 400 12.42 -5.29 -4.00
CA LEU A 400 11.09 -5.48 -3.39
C LEU A 400 10.13 -4.34 -3.78
N GLY A 401 10.65 -3.13 -4.01
CA GLY A 401 9.86 -1.93 -4.26
C GLY A 401 9.34 -1.27 -2.97
N ALA A 402 8.76 -0.09 -3.12
CA ALA A 402 8.12 0.62 -2.02
C ALA A 402 6.91 -0.18 -1.47
N TRP A 403 6.49 0.12 -0.24
CA TRP A 403 5.37 -0.56 0.43
C TRP A 403 5.53 -2.07 0.60
N SER A 404 6.75 -2.57 0.70
CA SER A 404 7.06 -3.98 1.00
C SER A 404 7.12 -4.29 2.50
N TRP A 405 6.51 -3.52 3.31
CA TRP A 405 6.42 -3.39 4.77
C TRP A 405 7.29 -4.34 5.61
N GLN A 406 6.94 -5.62 5.72
CA GLN A 406 7.70 -6.62 6.48
C GLN A 406 8.72 -7.39 5.62
N GLY A 407 8.81 -7.09 4.32
CA GLY A 407 9.78 -7.68 3.41
C GLY A 407 11.21 -7.34 3.83
N LYS A 408 12.13 -8.28 3.65
CA LYS A 408 13.57 -8.08 3.90
C LYS A 408 14.35 -8.26 2.61
N LYS A 409 15.15 -7.26 2.25
CA LYS A 409 15.94 -7.26 1.01
C LYS A 409 16.86 -8.50 0.92
N GLU A 410 17.42 -8.94 2.06
CA GLU A 410 18.31 -10.09 2.14
C GLU A 410 17.63 -11.43 1.76
N GLU A 411 16.31 -11.47 1.74
CA GLU A 411 15.54 -12.66 1.33
C GLU A 411 15.17 -12.67 -0.14
N ALA A 412 15.39 -11.54 -0.85
CA ALA A 412 15.22 -11.45 -2.29
C ALA A 412 16.31 -12.21 -3.03
N ILE A 413 15.97 -12.81 -4.16
CA ILE A 413 16.90 -13.53 -5.02
C ILE A 413 17.31 -12.62 -6.16
N SER A 414 18.58 -12.19 -6.18
CA SER A 414 19.13 -11.38 -7.26
C SER A 414 19.12 -12.11 -8.61
N LEU A 415 19.22 -11.36 -9.70
CA LEU A 415 19.30 -11.92 -11.05
C LEU A 415 20.47 -12.92 -11.17
N VAL A 416 21.64 -12.57 -10.67
CA VAL A 416 22.81 -13.45 -10.65
C VAL A 416 22.53 -14.73 -9.87
N ALA A 417 22.02 -14.63 -8.65
CA ALA A 417 21.70 -15.79 -7.82
C ALA A 417 20.62 -16.70 -8.45
N GLY A 418 19.69 -16.11 -9.20
CA GLY A 418 18.70 -16.85 -9.98
C GLY A 418 19.33 -17.57 -11.18
N ALA A 419 20.16 -16.89 -11.96
CA ALA A 419 20.81 -17.42 -13.16
C ALA A 419 21.80 -18.56 -12.81
N GLN A 420 22.53 -18.45 -11.71
CA GLN A 420 23.47 -19.50 -11.23
C GLN A 420 22.79 -20.85 -10.94
N LYS A 421 21.47 -20.86 -10.71
CA LYS A 421 20.70 -22.10 -10.54
C LYS A 421 20.38 -22.78 -11.89
N LEU A 422 20.52 -22.06 -13.01
CA LEU A 422 20.14 -22.52 -14.35
C LEU A 422 21.35 -22.89 -15.21
N THR A 423 22.49 -22.20 -15.05
CA THR A 423 23.70 -22.42 -15.83
C THR A 423 24.96 -22.08 -15.04
N THR A 424 26.08 -22.76 -15.39
CA THR A 424 27.44 -22.46 -14.88
C THR A 424 28.24 -21.58 -15.83
N ASN A 425 27.73 -21.28 -17.05
CA ASN A 425 28.43 -20.50 -18.06
C ASN A 425 28.15 -18.98 -17.89
N LEU A 426 28.38 -18.48 -16.66
CA LEU A 426 28.15 -17.09 -16.32
C LEU A 426 29.45 -16.37 -16.07
N LEU A 427 29.58 -15.16 -16.63
CA LEU A 427 30.57 -14.16 -16.26
C LEU A 427 29.84 -13.09 -15.42
N VAL A 428 30.23 -12.97 -14.16
CA VAL A 428 29.58 -12.05 -13.21
C VAL A 428 30.60 -11.02 -12.75
N ALA A 429 30.24 -9.73 -12.87
CA ALA A 429 31.07 -8.64 -12.38
C ALA A 429 31.25 -8.73 -10.86
N GLN A 430 32.47 -8.48 -10.38
CA GLN A 430 32.81 -8.48 -8.96
C GLN A 430 32.76 -7.07 -8.35
N GLU A 431 33.10 -6.06 -9.16
CA GLU A 431 33.03 -4.67 -8.74
C GLU A 431 31.58 -4.21 -8.59
N PRO A 432 31.22 -3.55 -7.48
CA PRO A 432 29.89 -2.99 -7.29
C PRO A 432 29.57 -1.95 -8.36
N PHE A 433 28.44 -2.12 -9.05
CA PHE A 433 27.97 -1.16 -10.05
C PHE A 433 26.89 -0.27 -9.43
N ASP A 434 27.21 1.00 -9.16
CA ASP A 434 26.29 1.95 -8.58
C ASP A 434 25.24 2.43 -9.62
N TYR A 435 24.02 2.72 -9.18
CA TYR A 435 22.91 3.15 -10.05
C TYR A 435 23.14 4.52 -10.67
N PHE A 436 23.88 5.40 -10.00
CA PHE A 436 24.07 6.80 -10.41
C PHE A 436 25.52 7.12 -10.79
N GLU A 437 26.48 6.64 -10.02
CA GLU A 437 27.90 6.95 -10.17
C GLU A 437 28.77 5.68 -10.15
N PRO A 438 28.67 4.83 -11.20
CA PRO A 438 29.52 3.64 -11.29
C PRO A 438 31.01 4.04 -11.38
N THR A 439 31.85 3.30 -10.67
CA THR A 439 33.29 3.55 -10.69
C THR A 439 33.89 3.20 -12.06
N ALA A 440 35.03 3.81 -12.40
CA ALA A 440 35.75 3.47 -13.63
C ALA A 440 36.13 1.97 -13.67
N ALA A 441 36.46 1.36 -12.51
CA ALA A 441 36.77 -0.05 -12.41
C ALA A 441 35.55 -0.93 -12.74
N ALA A 442 34.36 -0.60 -12.22
CA ALA A 442 33.14 -1.32 -12.51
C ALA A 442 32.75 -1.24 -14.01
N ILE A 443 32.94 -0.06 -14.62
CA ILE A 443 32.68 0.10 -16.05
C ILE A 443 33.68 -0.73 -16.87
N GLU A 444 34.98 -0.66 -16.59
CA GLU A 444 36.02 -1.41 -17.28
C GLU A 444 35.81 -2.93 -17.16
N GLU A 445 35.45 -3.41 -15.96
CA GLU A 445 35.12 -4.80 -15.76
C GLU A 445 33.89 -5.21 -16.61
N ALA A 446 32.82 -4.44 -16.59
CA ALA A 446 31.61 -4.73 -17.38
C ALA A 446 31.92 -4.82 -18.90
N LEU A 447 32.74 -3.90 -19.42
CA LEU A 447 33.18 -3.91 -20.82
C LEU A 447 34.07 -5.12 -21.15
N THR A 448 34.94 -5.50 -20.22
CA THR A 448 35.81 -6.68 -20.35
C THR A 448 34.98 -7.97 -20.41
N LEU A 449 34.02 -8.14 -19.49
CA LEU A 449 33.13 -9.30 -19.46
C LEU A 449 32.25 -9.35 -20.71
N ALA A 450 31.75 -8.20 -21.17
CA ALA A 450 30.96 -8.13 -22.40
C ALA A 450 31.75 -8.62 -23.62
N SER A 451 33.04 -8.29 -23.71
CA SER A 451 33.90 -8.73 -24.82
C SER A 451 34.21 -10.23 -24.80
N GLN A 452 34.09 -10.90 -23.65
CA GLN A 452 34.41 -12.32 -23.45
C GLN A 452 33.15 -13.23 -23.53
N ALA A 453 31.96 -12.65 -23.54
CA ALA A 453 30.69 -13.37 -23.56
C ALA A 453 30.13 -13.55 -24.97
N ASP A 454 29.33 -14.60 -25.17
CA ASP A 454 28.54 -14.77 -26.37
C ASP A 454 27.34 -13.80 -26.36
N LYS A 455 26.75 -13.57 -25.18
CA LYS A 455 25.65 -12.65 -24.95
C LYS A 455 25.81 -11.91 -23.62
N VAL A 456 25.24 -10.72 -23.53
CA VAL A 456 25.32 -9.86 -22.35
C VAL A 456 23.90 -9.54 -21.86
N VAL A 457 23.66 -9.71 -20.58
CA VAL A 457 22.48 -9.17 -19.90
C VAL A 457 22.90 -7.98 -19.07
N VAL A 458 22.35 -6.82 -19.38
CA VAL A 458 22.56 -5.57 -18.66
C VAL A 458 21.34 -5.28 -17.80
N ALA A 459 21.49 -5.40 -16.49
CA ALA A 459 20.41 -5.16 -15.54
C ALA A 459 20.44 -3.71 -15.06
N LEU A 460 19.47 -2.94 -15.55
CA LEU A 460 19.31 -1.51 -15.27
C LEU A 460 18.10 -1.26 -14.37
N GLY A 461 17.91 -0.05 -13.92
CA GLY A 461 16.69 0.32 -13.25
C GLY A 461 16.78 1.51 -12.30
N GLU A 462 15.77 1.58 -11.48
CA GLU A 462 15.61 2.53 -10.38
C GLU A 462 15.88 1.83 -9.04
N THR A 463 16.29 2.59 -8.04
CA THR A 463 16.31 2.17 -6.63
C THR A 463 14.89 2.26 -6.04
N ASP A 464 14.65 1.63 -4.88
CA ASP A 464 13.35 1.61 -4.19
C ASP A 464 12.78 3.00 -3.88
N TRP A 465 13.64 3.97 -3.52
CA TRP A 465 13.22 5.34 -3.19
C TRP A 465 12.91 6.23 -4.38
N MET A 466 13.17 5.80 -5.62
CA MET A 466 12.87 6.59 -6.84
C MET A 466 11.39 6.51 -7.23
N SER A 467 10.64 5.59 -6.68
CA SER A 467 9.18 5.48 -6.83
C SER A 467 8.53 5.22 -5.46
N GLY A 468 7.20 5.36 -5.38
CA GLY A 468 6.45 5.30 -4.14
C GLY A 468 5.92 6.67 -3.74
N GLU A 469 5.43 6.76 -2.51
CA GLU A 469 4.85 7.98 -1.97
C GLU A 469 5.90 9.09 -1.86
N ALA A 470 5.50 10.33 -2.16
CA ALA A 470 6.35 11.53 -2.22
C ALA A 470 7.53 11.46 -3.21
N ALA A 471 7.56 10.47 -4.11
CA ALA A 471 8.64 10.25 -5.07
C ALA A 471 8.25 10.64 -6.51
N SER A 472 7.61 11.80 -6.69
CA SER A 472 7.29 12.35 -8.02
C SER A 472 8.56 12.70 -8.79
N ARG A 473 8.58 12.42 -10.11
CA ARG A 473 9.72 12.72 -10.99
C ARG A 473 9.26 13.42 -12.27
N SER A 474 9.93 14.50 -12.64
CA SER A 474 9.68 15.20 -13.92
C SER A 474 10.35 14.49 -15.10
N ASP A 475 11.50 13.85 -14.89
CA ASP A 475 12.23 13.06 -15.88
C ASP A 475 12.07 11.57 -15.55
N ILE A 476 11.46 10.83 -16.48
CA ILE A 476 11.18 9.40 -16.35
C ILE A 476 12.17 8.52 -17.13
N ARG A 477 13.34 9.05 -17.51
CA ARG A 477 14.42 8.26 -18.09
C ARG A 477 15.23 7.54 -17.01
N LEU A 478 15.96 6.51 -17.42
CA LEU A 478 16.99 5.90 -16.59
C LEU A 478 18.12 6.91 -16.27
N PRO A 479 18.85 6.75 -15.15
CA PRO A 479 20.02 7.58 -14.86
C PRO A 479 21.02 7.60 -16.03
N GLU A 480 21.51 8.79 -16.38
CA GLU A 480 22.34 9.03 -17.56
C GLU A 480 23.59 8.13 -17.60
N LYS A 481 24.20 7.87 -16.46
CA LYS A 481 25.39 7.00 -16.38
C LYS A 481 25.09 5.55 -16.74
N GLN A 482 23.90 5.04 -16.42
CA GLN A 482 23.47 3.71 -16.85
C GLN A 482 23.34 3.65 -18.37
N LEU A 483 22.71 4.66 -18.98
CA LEU A 483 22.54 4.76 -20.44
C LEU A 483 23.87 4.84 -21.18
N ALA A 484 24.80 5.64 -20.67
CA ALA A 484 26.15 5.78 -21.26
C ALA A 484 26.94 4.46 -21.23
N VAL A 485 26.81 3.66 -20.19
CA VAL A 485 27.49 2.34 -20.09
C VAL A 485 26.86 1.32 -21.03
N VAL A 486 25.53 1.29 -21.16
CA VAL A 486 24.85 0.42 -22.15
C VAL A 486 25.35 0.66 -23.56
N ALA A 487 25.47 1.91 -23.97
CA ALA A 487 25.99 2.24 -25.30
C ALA A 487 27.39 1.69 -25.53
N GLN A 488 28.30 1.82 -24.54
CA GLN A 488 29.65 1.29 -24.62
C GLN A 488 29.66 -0.26 -24.65
N ILE A 489 28.77 -0.92 -23.90
CA ILE A 489 28.64 -2.38 -23.90
C ILE A 489 28.20 -2.88 -25.29
N ILE A 490 27.21 -2.22 -25.92
CA ILE A 490 26.70 -2.58 -27.25
C ILE A 490 27.80 -2.44 -28.31
N GLU A 491 28.69 -1.43 -28.19
CA GLU A 491 29.87 -1.30 -29.07
C GLU A 491 30.84 -2.47 -28.93
N LYS A 492 30.97 -3.06 -27.73
CA LYS A 492 31.85 -4.22 -27.48
C LYS A 492 31.21 -5.55 -27.88
N ASN A 493 29.92 -5.68 -27.65
CA ASN A 493 29.16 -6.88 -27.98
C ASN A 493 27.73 -6.49 -28.40
N PRO A 494 27.35 -6.69 -29.66
CA PRO A 494 26.00 -6.30 -30.13
C PRO A 494 24.91 -7.26 -29.69
N ASN A 495 25.23 -8.36 -29.02
CA ASN A 495 24.26 -9.34 -28.50
C ASN A 495 23.89 -8.98 -27.04
N VAL A 496 23.20 -7.88 -26.88
CA VAL A 496 22.80 -7.34 -25.57
C VAL A 496 21.29 -7.49 -25.35
N VAL A 497 20.95 -8.05 -24.19
CA VAL A 497 19.60 -8.02 -23.61
C VAL A 497 19.64 -7.05 -22.43
N VAL A 498 18.69 -6.10 -22.41
CA VAL A 498 18.52 -5.18 -21.28
C VAL A 498 17.33 -5.64 -20.45
N THR A 499 17.52 -5.77 -19.13
CA THR A 499 16.44 -5.94 -18.16
C THR A 499 16.30 -4.66 -17.34
N VAL A 500 15.06 -4.20 -17.15
CA VAL A 500 14.77 -2.95 -16.42
C VAL A 500 13.93 -3.25 -15.19
N TYR A 501 14.42 -2.83 -14.03
CA TYR A 501 13.69 -2.84 -12.76
C TYR A 501 13.19 -1.41 -12.48
N SER A 502 11.89 -1.23 -12.38
CA SER A 502 11.32 0.09 -12.13
C SER A 502 9.98 0.02 -11.41
N GLY A 503 9.71 1.05 -10.61
CA GLY A 503 8.40 1.27 -10.00
C GLY A 503 7.45 2.10 -10.87
N ARG A 504 7.85 2.44 -12.11
CA ARG A 504 7.06 3.25 -13.05
C ARG A 504 7.32 2.88 -14.49
N PRO A 505 6.43 3.20 -15.43
CA PRO A 505 6.78 3.20 -16.85
C PRO A 505 7.86 4.25 -17.14
N LEU A 506 8.94 3.83 -17.79
CA LEU A 506 10.08 4.69 -18.14
C LEU A 506 10.12 5.00 -19.64
N ASP A 507 10.73 6.13 -19.99
CA ASP A 507 11.18 6.39 -21.35
C ASP A 507 12.44 5.56 -21.64
N LEU A 508 12.31 4.56 -22.49
CA LEU A 508 13.35 3.59 -22.86
C LEU A 508 13.95 3.85 -24.24
N GLN A 509 13.68 5.01 -24.87
CA GLN A 509 14.12 5.29 -26.23
C GLN A 509 15.63 5.09 -26.43
N GLU A 510 16.44 5.49 -25.45
CA GLU A 510 17.91 5.43 -25.55
C GLU A 510 18.47 4.00 -25.51
N ILE A 511 17.70 3.02 -25.01
CA ILE A 511 18.11 1.61 -24.97
C ILE A 511 17.41 0.73 -26.00
N ASP A 512 16.55 1.29 -26.85
CA ASP A 512 15.85 0.52 -27.92
C ASP A 512 16.82 -0.02 -29.00
N VAL A 513 18.09 0.36 -28.95
CA VAL A 513 19.18 -0.19 -29.76
C VAL A 513 19.62 -1.61 -29.35
N ALA A 514 19.28 -2.06 -28.15
CA ALA A 514 19.46 -3.45 -27.70
C ALA A 514 18.52 -4.40 -28.46
N LYS A 515 18.86 -5.72 -28.49
CA LYS A 515 18.10 -6.71 -29.27
C LYS A 515 16.95 -7.34 -28.38
#